data_71537b4ee9d353275ba3b2a1934916f6
#
_entry.id   71537b4ee9d353275ba3b2a1934916f6
#
_cell.length_a   1.000
_cell.length_b   1.000
_cell.length_c   1.000
_cell.angle_alpha   90.00
_cell.angle_beta   90.00
_cell.angle_gamma   90.00
#
_symmetry.space_group_name_H-M   'P 1'
#
loop_
_entity.id
_entity.type
_entity.pdbx_description
1 polymer ?
#
loop_
_entity_poly.entity_id
_entity_poly.type
_entity_poly.pdbx_seq_one_letter_code
_entity_poly.pdbx_strand_id
1 'polypeptide(L)'
;MSTTDIRSVEVTEVPEHTVEIITNSGEGAQKCAQIFGQTCAKMGNGVWTVEIIPAEIEPPHHTVTSTSGNIIRFGTEKITNWGDQSRLAVAFNDQVLLSRHRLESLKDDCIILLESCWQNHEDEEIRRLYEEAMEEMSSKNYRFILVPIEEEALKIVDNPSHGKNMFALGILAEIYQRDVSIIEKQIAHQFRFKPAKVTEKNIELVKSDIAWARANIEFQFHIKSVPFEEERIVMNGNQAAALGAIAAGMEMCAMYPITPATSVSHELSEIIENYGGIVHQAEDEIAAAGVAIGASYGGKVALTVTSGPGMALKTEFLALAIMVEIPLVVLDVQ
;
A
#
# COMPACT_ATOMS: atom_id res chain seq x y z
N MET A 1 8.93 32.25 -33.46
CA MET A 1 8.47 32.42 -32.06
C MET A 1 7.25 31.55 -31.89
N SER A 2 7.42 30.36 -31.36
CA SER A 2 6.32 29.41 -31.10
C SER A 2 5.67 29.83 -29.79
N THR A 3 4.43 30.28 -29.85
CA THR A 3 3.58 30.46 -28.68
C THR A 3 3.32 29.05 -28.12
N THR A 4 4.01 28.69 -27.05
CA THR A 4 3.63 27.59 -26.21
C THR A 4 2.24 27.91 -25.66
N ASP A 5 1.21 27.28 -26.20
CA ASP A 5 -0.12 27.26 -25.57
C ASP A 5 0.05 26.77 -24.14
N ILE A 6 -0.10 27.69 -23.18
CA ILE A 6 -0.16 27.32 -21.76
C ILE A 6 -1.50 26.64 -21.59
N ARG A 7 -1.51 25.32 -21.60
CA ARG A 7 -2.68 24.51 -21.24
C ARG A 7 -3.20 25.00 -19.89
N SER A 8 -4.44 25.39 -19.80
CA SER A 8 -5.06 25.75 -18.54
C SER A 8 -5.39 24.48 -17.77
N VAL A 9 -4.64 24.19 -16.72
CA VAL A 9 -4.94 23.09 -15.79
C VAL A 9 -5.98 23.59 -14.81
N GLU A 10 -7.07 22.84 -14.67
CA GLU A 10 -8.11 23.11 -13.67
C GLU A 10 -7.63 22.65 -12.29
N VAL A 11 -7.43 23.57 -11.36
CA VAL A 11 -7.02 23.27 -9.98
C VAL A 11 -8.23 23.38 -9.06
N THR A 12 -8.62 22.27 -8.44
CA THR A 12 -9.72 22.22 -7.47
C THR A 12 -9.15 22.12 -6.06
N GLU A 13 -9.50 23.07 -5.20
CA GLU A 13 -9.18 22.98 -3.78
C GLU A 13 -10.12 21.98 -3.07
N VAL A 14 -9.54 21.03 -2.36
CA VAL A 14 -10.31 20.04 -1.60
C VAL A 14 -9.72 19.87 -0.19
N PRO A 15 -10.56 19.73 0.85
CA PRO A 15 -10.07 19.56 2.22
C PRO A 15 -9.46 18.18 2.43
N GLU A 16 -9.98 17.16 1.75
CA GLU A 16 -9.51 15.78 1.79
C GLU A 16 -9.84 15.03 0.49
N HIS A 17 -9.11 13.98 0.22
CA HIS A 17 -9.39 13.08 -0.90
C HIS A 17 -9.08 11.63 -0.53
N THR A 18 -9.80 10.69 -1.16
CA THR A 18 -9.51 9.26 -1.08
C THR A 18 -9.14 8.75 -2.47
N VAL A 19 -7.99 8.08 -2.55
CA VAL A 19 -7.41 7.54 -3.79
C VAL A 19 -7.22 6.05 -3.63
N GLU A 20 -7.50 5.29 -4.68
CA GLU A 20 -7.14 3.87 -4.78
C GLU A 20 -6.05 3.66 -5.83
N ILE A 21 -5.08 2.82 -5.52
CA ILE A 21 -4.12 2.26 -6.48
C ILE A 21 -4.41 0.77 -6.55
N ILE A 22 -4.79 0.27 -7.72
CA ILE A 22 -5.35 -1.07 -7.91
C ILE A 22 -4.57 -1.78 -9.00
N THR A 23 -4.01 -2.94 -8.66
CA THR A 23 -3.10 -3.70 -9.53
C THR A 23 -3.37 -5.20 -9.40
N ASN A 24 -2.78 -6.00 -10.27
CA ASN A 24 -2.61 -7.40 -9.95
C ASN A 24 -1.66 -7.58 -8.76
N SER A 25 -1.78 -8.71 -8.08
CA SER A 25 -0.82 -9.08 -7.05
C SER A 25 0.62 -9.08 -7.60
N GLY A 26 1.54 -8.48 -6.84
CA GLY A 26 2.96 -8.42 -7.21
C GLY A 26 3.39 -7.21 -8.05
N GLU A 27 2.50 -6.38 -8.59
CA GLU A 27 2.86 -5.21 -9.42
C GLU A 27 3.29 -3.97 -8.61
N GLY A 28 3.38 -4.07 -7.28
CA GLY A 28 4.02 -3.06 -6.44
C GLY A 28 3.13 -1.90 -5.98
N ALA A 29 1.80 -2.05 -6.01
CA ALA A 29 0.85 -1.06 -5.50
C ALA A 29 1.17 -0.62 -4.06
N GLN A 30 1.53 -1.56 -3.20
CA GLN A 30 1.85 -1.28 -1.79
C GLN A 30 3.02 -0.29 -1.64
N LYS A 31 4.09 -0.47 -2.43
CA LYS A 31 5.26 0.45 -2.40
C LYS A 31 4.89 1.86 -2.89
N CYS A 32 4.13 1.94 -3.97
CA CYS A 32 3.64 3.21 -4.50
C CYS A 32 2.82 3.94 -3.43
N ALA A 33 1.84 3.26 -2.85
CA ALA A 33 0.95 3.80 -1.83
C ALA A 33 1.70 4.23 -0.56
N GLN A 34 2.67 3.44 -0.12
CA GLN A 34 3.50 3.76 1.04
C GLN A 34 4.29 5.05 0.82
N ILE A 35 4.97 5.18 -0.34
CA ILE A 35 5.75 6.38 -0.67
C ILE A 35 4.82 7.60 -0.79
N PHE A 36 3.68 7.46 -1.46
CA PHE A 36 2.72 8.54 -1.62
C PHE A 36 2.12 8.99 -0.28
N GLY A 37 1.65 8.05 0.54
CA GLY A 37 1.10 8.33 1.86
C GLY A 37 2.11 8.97 2.80
N GLN A 38 3.35 8.46 2.83
CA GLN A 38 4.44 9.06 3.60
C GLN A 38 4.79 10.47 3.11
N THR A 39 4.75 10.72 1.80
CA THR A 39 4.96 12.06 1.24
C THR A 39 3.88 13.02 1.72
N CYS A 40 2.60 12.64 1.63
CA CYS A 40 1.49 13.44 2.13
C CYS A 40 1.63 13.73 3.63
N ALA A 41 1.96 12.72 4.43
CA ALA A 41 2.17 12.90 5.87
C ALA A 41 3.34 13.84 6.18
N LYS A 42 4.46 13.75 5.45
CA LYS A 42 5.62 14.66 5.60
C LYS A 42 5.34 16.08 5.14
N MET A 43 4.36 16.28 4.26
CA MET A 43 3.84 17.59 3.91
C MET A 43 2.82 18.13 4.93
N GLY A 44 2.54 17.37 5.98
CA GLY A 44 1.68 17.80 7.09
C GLY A 44 0.23 17.38 6.99
N ASN A 45 -0.14 16.58 6.00
CA ASN A 45 -1.49 16.08 5.87
C ASN A 45 -1.78 14.95 6.87
N GLY A 46 -3.02 14.87 7.36
CA GLY A 46 -3.54 13.65 7.96
C GLY A 46 -3.62 12.57 6.88
N VAL A 47 -3.21 11.34 7.21
CA VAL A 47 -3.19 10.22 6.26
C VAL A 47 -3.68 8.96 6.93
N TRP A 48 -4.46 8.18 6.18
CA TRP A 48 -4.85 6.82 6.52
C TRP A 48 -4.71 5.93 5.28
N THR A 49 -4.03 4.81 5.43
CA THR A 49 -3.84 3.84 4.33
C THR A 49 -4.39 2.48 4.73
N VAL A 50 -4.99 1.79 3.76
CA VAL A 50 -5.48 0.42 3.92
C VAL A 50 -5.06 -0.41 2.72
N GLU A 51 -4.43 -1.54 2.99
CA GLU A 51 -4.01 -2.48 1.96
C GLU A 51 -5.20 -3.31 1.45
N ILE A 52 -5.27 -3.50 0.14
CA ILE A 52 -6.15 -4.44 -0.52
C ILE A 52 -5.31 -5.69 -0.80
N ILE A 53 -5.59 -6.77 -0.08
CA ILE A 53 -4.86 -8.03 -0.17
C ILE A 53 -5.73 -9.02 -0.92
N PRO A 54 -5.19 -9.74 -1.94
CA PRO A 54 -5.93 -10.79 -2.64
C PRO A 54 -6.35 -11.90 -1.67
N ALA A 55 -7.53 -12.48 -1.90
CA ALA A 55 -8.01 -13.60 -1.10
C ALA A 55 -7.24 -14.91 -1.38
N GLU A 56 -6.66 -15.04 -2.57
CA GLU A 56 -5.87 -16.18 -3.01
C GLU A 56 -4.37 -15.91 -2.87
N ILE A 57 -3.57 -16.94 -2.59
CA ILE A 57 -2.12 -16.80 -2.39
C ILE A 57 -1.42 -16.45 -3.71
N GLU A 58 -1.79 -17.12 -4.80
CA GLU A 58 -1.27 -16.89 -6.16
C GLU A 58 -2.43 -16.82 -7.17
N PRO A 59 -3.20 -15.71 -7.16
CA PRO A 59 -4.33 -15.57 -8.07
C PRO A 59 -3.83 -15.42 -9.50
N PRO A 60 -4.59 -15.92 -10.50
CA PRO A 60 -4.28 -15.73 -11.90
C PRO A 60 -4.25 -14.23 -12.27
N HIS A 61 -3.28 -13.82 -13.06
CA HIS A 61 -3.21 -12.46 -13.58
C HIS A 61 -4.44 -12.09 -14.39
N HIS A 62 -4.78 -10.81 -14.46
CA HIS A 62 -5.93 -10.28 -15.19
C HIS A 62 -7.25 -10.93 -14.78
N THR A 63 -7.47 -11.11 -13.49
CA THR A 63 -8.72 -11.61 -12.91
C THR A 63 -9.15 -10.75 -11.73
N VAL A 64 -10.45 -10.75 -11.43
CA VAL A 64 -10.98 -10.02 -10.25
C VAL A 64 -10.40 -10.51 -8.92
N THR A 65 -10.01 -11.80 -8.85
CA THR A 65 -9.42 -12.41 -7.64
C THR A 65 -7.99 -11.96 -7.40
N SER A 66 -7.28 -11.48 -8.43
CA SER A 66 -5.91 -10.98 -8.30
C SER A 66 -5.82 -9.55 -7.78
N THR A 67 -6.94 -8.92 -7.44
CA THR A 67 -6.98 -7.54 -6.99
C THR A 67 -6.12 -7.33 -5.76
N SER A 68 -5.08 -6.53 -5.94
CA SER A 68 -4.20 -6.03 -4.91
C SER A 68 -4.13 -4.52 -5.01
N GLY A 69 -3.89 -3.83 -3.93
CA GLY A 69 -3.87 -2.38 -4.00
C GLY A 69 -3.76 -1.71 -2.65
N ASN A 70 -4.07 -0.44 -2.65
CA ASN A 70 -4.10 0.36 -1.44
C ASN A 70 -5.11 1.49 -1.58
N ILE A 71 -5.85 1.75 -0.51
CA ILE A 71 -6.70 2.91 -0.35
C ILE A 71 -5.93 3.93 0.48
N ILE A 72 -5.86 5.17 0.00
CA ILE A 72 -5.15 6.25 0.68
C ILE A 72 -6.13 7.41 0.84
N ARG A 73 -6.53 7.69 2.08
CA ARG A 73 -7.28 8.90 2.42
C ARG A 73 -6.35 9.90 3.08
N PHE A 74 -6.35 11.12 2.59
CA PHE A 74 -5.49 12.17 3.12
C PHE A 74 -6.17 13.53 3.02
N GLY A 75 -5.81 14.44 3.93
CA GLY A 75 -6.48 15.74 4.04
C GLY A 75 -5.72 16.73 4.93
N THR A 76 -6.29 17.92 5.07
CA THR A 76 -5.74 18.99 5.93
C THR A 76 -5.93 18.72 7.42
N GLU A 77 -6.89 17.89 7.76
CA GLU A 77 -7.25 17.50 9.13
C GLU A 77 -6.72 16.10 9.46
N LYS A 78 -6.80 15.71 10.73
CA LYS A 78 -6.48 14.36 11.17
C LYS A 78 -7.48 13.36 10.58
N ILE A 79 -6.97 12.38 9.82
CA ILE A 79 -7.77 11.28 9.28
C ILE A 79 -7.74 10.10 10.25
N THR A 80 -8.91 9.51 10.55
CA THR A 80 -9.07 8.43 11.53
C THR A 80 -9.71 7.16 10.98
N ASN A 81 -10.02 7.14 9.68
CA ASN A 81 -10.57 5.98 8.96
C ASN A 81 -10.30 6.12 7.46
N TRP A 82 -10.57 5.08 6.68
CA TRP A 82 -10.31 5.08 5.23
C TRP A 82 -11.39 5.76 4.36
N GLY A 83 -12.55 6.14 4.96
CA GLY A 83 -13.73 6.61 4.21
C GLY A 83 -14.52 5.45 3.60
N ASP A 84 -15.58 5.81 2.88
CA ASP A 84 -16.50 4.82 2.29
C ASP A 84 -16.17 4.54 0.81
N GLN A 85 -15.86 5.57 0.04
CA GLN A 85 -15.67 5.48 -1.40
C GLN A 85 -14.55 6.39 -1.90
N SER A 86 -13.83 5.91 -2.90
CA SER A 86 -12.71 6.64 -3.52
C SER A 86 -13.18 7.56 -4.64
N ARG A 87 -12.55 8.73 -4.76
CA ARG A 87 -12.83 9.75 -5.77
C ARG A 87 -11.91 9.67 -6.98
N LEU A 88 -10.75 9.05 -6.81
CA LEU A 88 -9.79 8.80 -7.87
C LEU A 88 -9.25 7.37 -7.73
N ALA A 89 -9.17 6.65 -8.83
CA ALA A 89 -8.57 5.32 -8.89
C ALA A 89 -7.50 5.28 -9.99
N VAL A 90 -6.35 4.66 -9.68
CA VAL A 90 -5.34 4.27 -10.67
C VAL A 90 -5.38 2.77 -10.79
N ALA A 91 -5.87 2.26 -11.92
CA ALA A 91 -6.05 0.84 -12.16
C ALA A 91 -5.12 0.33 -13.25
N PHE A 92 -4.39 -0.75 -12.96
CA PHE A 92 -3.44 -1.34 -13.91
C PHE A 92 -4.10 -2.32 -14.88
N ASN A 93 -5.36 -2.69 -14.63
CA ASN A 93 -6.20 -3.38 -15.61
C ASN A 93 -7.70 -3.25 -15.25
N ASP A 94 -8.53 -3.62 -16.20
CA ASP A 94 -9.97 -3.57 -16.14
C ASP A 94 -10.58 -4.57 -15.12
N GLN A 95 -9.99 -5.76 -14.96
CA GLN A 95 -10.53 -6.80 -14.09
C GLN A 95 -10.37 -6.45 -12.60
N VAL A 96 -9.22 -5.91 -12.21
CA VAL A 96 -9.02 -5.43 -10.83
C VAL A 96 -9.89 -4.21 -10.53
N LEU A 97 -10.12 -3.35 -11.54
CA LEU A 97 -11.06 -2.23 -11.42
C LEU A 97 -12.51 -2.71 -11.29
N LEU A 98 -12.91 -3.71 -12.07
CA LEU A 98 -14.24 -4.33 -12.02
C LEU A 98 -14.54 -4.91 -10.62
N SER A 99 -13.53 -5.49 -9.97
CA SER A 99 -13.69 -5.94 -8.58
C SER A 99 -14.08 -4.78 -7.63
N ARG A 100 -13.46 -3.61 -7.80
CA ARG A 100 -13.74 -2.42 -6.98
C ARG A 100 -15.10 -1.80 -7.31
N HIS A 101 -15.49 -1.83 -8.59
CA HIS A 101 -16.83 -1.43 -9.02
C HIS A 101 -17.93 -2.29 -8.37
N ARG A 102 -17.77 -3.62 -8.42
CA ARG A 102 -18.74 -4.57 -7.83
C ARG A 102 -18.86 -4.45 -6.31
N LEU A 103 -17.80 -4.02 -5.63
CA LEU A 103 -17.80 -3.73 -4.19
C LEU A 103 -18.35 -2.33 -3.85
N GLU A 104 -18.79 -1.57 -4.85
CA GLU A 104 -19.28 -0.19 -4.69
C GLU A 104 -18.29 0.74 -3.95
N SER A 105 -16.99 0.45 -4.08
CA SER A 105 -15.92 1.21 -3.39
C SER A 105 -15.53 2.51 -4.07
N LEU A 106 -16.04 2.78 -5.27
CA LEU A 106 -15.79 3.97 -6.06
C LEU A 106 -17.02 4.88 -6.08
N LYS A 107 -16.80 6.20 -5.96
CA LYS A 107 -17.89 7.17 -6.11
C LYS A 107 -18.45 7.16 -7.53
N ASP A 108 -19.72 7.51 -7.65
CA ASP A 108 -20.45 7.53 -8.93
C ASP A 108 -19.77 8.39 -10.01
N ASP A 109 -19.06 9.45 -9.61
CA ASP A 109 -18.31 10.39 -10.43
C ASP A 109 -16.79 10.21 -10.32
N CYS A 110 -16.33 9.00 -9.94
CA CYS A 110 -14.92 8.70 -9.73
C CYS A 110 -14.10 8.95 -11.01
N ILE A 111 -12.95 9.59 -10.87
CA ILE A 111 -11.96 9.69 -11.94
C ILE A 111 -11.11 8.42 -11.95
N ILE A 112 -11.06 7.75 -13.08
CA ILE A 112 -10.35 6.48 -13.24
C ILE A 112 -9.23 6.63 -14.25
N LEU A 113 -7.99 6.49 -13.79
CA LEU A 113 -6.80 6.39 -14.63
C LEU A 113 -6.57 4.89 -14.91
N LEU A 114 -6.93 4.45 -16.10
CA LEU A 114 -6.88 3.04 -16.49
C LEU A 114 -5.76 2.79 -17.48
N GLU A 115 -4.96 1.74 -17.24
CA GLU A 115 -3.95 1.27 -18.19
C GLU A 115 -4.56 1.03 -19.57
N SER A 116 -3.93 1.59 -20.60
CA SER A 116 -4.45 1.61 -21.98
C SER A 116 -4.17 0.36 -22.79
N CYS A 117 -3.19 -0.46 -22.41
CA CYS A 117 -2.75 -1.60 -23.22
C CYS A 117 -3.83 -2.69 -23.39
N TRP A 118 -4.78 -2.79 -22.47
CA TRP A 118 -5.80 -3.84 -22.46
C TRP A 118 -6.86 -3.66 -23.54
N GLN A 119 -7.20 -2.43 -23.91
CA GLN A 119 -8.20 -2.14 -24.95
C GLN A 119 -7.85 -2.76 -26.30
N ASN A 120 -6.56 -2.81 -26.64
CA ASN A 120 -6.06 -3.29 -27.94
C ASN A 120 -5.11 -4.50 -27.76
N HIS A 121 -5.31 -5.30 -26.73
CA HIS A 121 -4.46 -6.45 -26.43
C HIS A 121 -4.50 -7.47 -27.60
N GLU A 122 -3.38 -8.18 -27.85
CA GLU A 122 -3.28 -9.15 -28.97
C GLU A 122 -4.23 -10.34 -28.79
N ASP A 123 -4.45 -10.78 -27.55
CA ASP A 123 -5.37 -11.87 -27.21
C ASP A 123 -6.83 -11.39 -27.29
N GLU A 124 -7.64 -12.07 -28.09
CA GLU A 124 -9.06 -11.78 -28.32
C GLU A 124 -9.90 -12.00 -27.05
N GLU A 125 -9.56 -12.98 -26.22
CA GLU A 125 -10.26 -13.25 -24.97
C GLU A 125 -10.05 -12.10 -23.96
N ILE A 126 -8.84 -11.56 -23.88
CA ILE A 126 -8.55 -10.41 -23.02
C ILE A 126 -9.31 -9.16 -23.50
N ARG A 127 -9.37 -8.91 -24.82
CA ARG A 127 -10.17 -7.80 -25.35
C ARG A 127 -11.64 -7.96 -25.02
N ARG A 128 -12.19 -9.17 -25.16
CA ARG A 128 -13.59 -9.46 -24.80
C ARG A 128 -13.86 -9.18 -23.32
N LEU A 129 -12.97 -9.63 -22.42
CA LEU A 129 -13.09 -9.36 -20.98
C LEU A 129 -13.04 -7.86 -20.67
N TYR A 130 -12.18 -7.11 -21.36
CA TYR A 130 -12.12 -5.66 -21.25
C TYR A 130 -13.44 -5.00 -21.67
N GLU A 131 -13.99 -5.37 -22.81
CA GLU A 131 -15.27 -4.82 -23.31
C GLU A 131 -16.43 -5.13 -22.37
N GLU A 132 -16.53 -6.37 -21.87
CA GLU A 132 -17.53 -6.77 -20.88
C GLU A 132 -17.41 -5.97 -19.57
N ALA A 133 -16.19 -5.77 -19.07
CA ALA A 133 -15.94 -4.97 -17.87
C ALA A 133 -16.33 -3.50 -18.06
N MET A 134 -15.99 -2.91 -19.21
CA MET A 134 -16.35 -1.52 -19.52
C MET A 134 -17.86 -1.34 -19.68
N GLU A 135 -18.55 -2.32 -20.28
CA GLU A 135 -20.02 -2.31 -20.39
C GLU A 135 -20.69 -2.36 -19.01
N GLU A 136 -20.23 -3.27 -18.11
CA GLU A 136 -20.78 -3.36 -16.74
C GLU A 136 -20.56 -2.04 -15.96
N MET A 137 -19.40 -1.45 -16.08
CA MET A 137 -19.06 -0.19 -15.42
C MET A 137 -19.75 1.05 -16.01
N SER A 138 -20.34 0.94 -17.21
CA SER A 138 -21.07 2.04 -17.86
C SER A 138 -22.35 2.45 -17.11
N SER A 139 -22.78 1.65 -16.14
CA SER A 139 -23.91 1.96 -15.23
C SER A 139 -23.62 3.15 -14.29
N LYS A 140 -22.36 3.57 -14.17
CA LYS A 140 -21.87 4.68 -13.36
C LYS A 140 -21.35 5.84 -14.22
N ASN A 141 -21.28 7.04 -13.64
CA ASN A 141 -20.78 8.22 -14.32
C ASN A 141 -19.25 8.37 -14.20
N TYR A 142 -18.51 7.28 -14.23
CA TYR A 142 -17.05 7.31 -14.12
C TYR A 142 -16.40 8.12 -15.24
N ARG A 143 -15.41 8.94 -14.88
CA ARG A 143 -14.57 9.65 -15.86
C ARG A 143 -13.31 8.82 -16.15
N PHE A 144 -13.32 8.05 -17.23
CA PHE A 144 -12.16 7.27 -17.65
C PHE A 144 -11.13 8.12 -18.37
N ILE A 145 -9.86 7.91 -18.02
CA ILE A 145 -8.68 8.46 -18.67
C ILE A 145 -7.75 7.29 -18.93
N LEU A 146 -7.52 6.97 -20.19
CA LEU A 146 -6.60 5.92 -20.57
C LEU A 146 -5.16 6.43 -20.45
N VAL A 147 -4.32 5.65 -19.78
CA VAL A 147 -2.95 6.01 -19.42
C VAL A 147 -1.99 4.91 -19.87
N PRO A 148 -0.96 5.20 -20.68
CA PRO A 148 -0.04 4.20 -21.21
C PRO A 148 1.06 3.84 -20.19
N ILE A 149 0.66 3.26 -19.04
CA ILE A 149 1.57 2.99 -17.90
C ILE A 149 2.71 2.06 -18.33
N GLU A 150 2.38 0.99 -19.04
CA GLU A 150 3.37 0.01 -19.51
C GLU A 150 4.30 0.58 -20.56
N GLU A 151 3.75 1.28 -21.55
CA GLU A 151 4.52 1.88 -22.65
C GLU A 151 5.53 2.91 -22.12
N GLU A 152 5.09 3.77 -21.19
CA GLU A 152 5.96 4.80 -20.61
C GLU A 152 7.05 4.17 -19.71
N ALA A 153 6.70 3.15 -18.91
CA ALA A 153 7.67 2.44 -18.08
C ALA A 153 8.76 1.76 -18.93
N LEU A 154 8.39 1.14 -20.07
CA LEU A 154 9.34 0.47 -20.99
C LEU A 154 10.34 1.42 -21.65
N LYS A 155 10.12 2.74 -21.64
CA LYS A 155 11.12 3.71 -22.12
C LYS A 155 12.36 3.79 -21.22
N ILE A 156 12.23 3.37 -19.96
CA ILE A 156 13.29 3.51 -18.93
C ILE A 156 13.75 2.14 -18.38
N VAL A 157 12.83 1.17 -18.31
CA VAL A 157 13.13 -0.17 -17.77
C VAL A 157 12.86 -1.27 -18.79
N ASP A 158 13.62 -2.36 -18.70
CA ASP A 158 13.51 -3.49 -19.63
C ASP A 158 12.30 -4.41 -19.32
N ASN A 159 11.74 -4.31 -18.09
CA ASN A 159 10.58 -5.08 -17.66
C ASN A 159 9.55 -4.12 -17.04
N PRO A 160 8.34 -4.02 -17.59
CA PRO A 160 7.34 -3.05 -17.14
C PRO A 160 6.90 -3.28 -15.69
N SER A 161 6.90 -4.52 -15.20
CA SER A 161 6.56 -4.83 -13.81
C SER A 161 7.46 -4.13 -12.78
N HIS A 162 8.63 -3.65 -13.21
CA HIS A 162 9.58 -2.92 -12.38
C HIS A 162 9.39 -1.39 -12.39
N GLY A 163 8.43 -0.88 -13.17
CA GLY A 163 8.26 0.58 -13.35
C GLY A 163 6.83 1.09 -13.21
N LYS A 164 5.82 0.27 -13.47
CA LYS A 164 4.40 0.66 -13.44
C LYS A 164 3.99 1.37 -12.13
N ASN A 165 4.45 0.87 -11.00
CA ASN A 165 4.14 1.45 -9.69
C ASN A 165 4.77 2.84 -9.49
N MET A 166 5.93 3.10 -10.08
CA MET A 166 6.56 4.42 -10.05
C MET A 166 5.82 5.39 -10.98
N PHE A 167 5.32 4.89 -12.11
CA PHE A 167 4.47 5.68 -12.99
C PHE A 167 3.21 6.19 -12.27
N ALA A 168 2.50 5.29 -11.60
CA ALA A 168 1.35 5.67 -10.79
C ALA A 168 1.72 6.73 -9.72
N LEU A 169 2.88 6.58 -9.07
CA LEU A 169 3.38 7.55 -8.10
C LEU A 169 3.63 8.93 -8.73
N GLY A 170 4.25 8.97 -9.92
CA GLY A 170 4.52 10.22 -10.64
C GLY A 170 3.25 10.96 -11.05
N ILE A 171 2.26 10.25 -11.58
CA ILE A 171 0.96 10.83 -11.92
C ILE A 171 0.27 11.40 -10.67
N LEU A 172 0.19 10.64 -9.58
CA LEU A 172 -0.42 11.09 -8.34
C LEU A 172 0.34 12.29 -7.75
N ALA A 173 1.67 12.30 -7.86
CA ALA A 173 2.48 13.43 -7.42
C ALA A 173 2.11 14.72 -8.15
N GLU A 174 1.91 14.69 -9.47
CA GLU A 174 1.50 15.84 -10.27
C GLU A 174 0.05 16.24 -10.00
N ILE A 175 -0.89 15.27 -9.99
CA ILE A 175 -2.31 15.55 -9.74
C ILE A 175 -2.51 16.25 -8.39
N TYR A 176 -1.78 15.84 -7.36
CA TYR A 176 -1.92 16.37 -6.00
C TYR A 176 -0.82 17.38 -5.62
N GLN A 177 0.01 17.79 -6.56
CA GLN A 177 1.07 18.80 -6.35
C GLN A 177 1.99 18.43 -5.17
N ARG A 178 2.43 17.16 -5.13
CA ARG A 178 3.30 16.67 -4.04
C ARG A 178 4.75 17.09 -4.24
N ASP A 179 5.47 17.29 -3.14
CA ASP A 179 6.87 17.70 -3.16
C ASP A 179 7.77 16.54 -3.66
N VAL A 180 8.32 16.71 -4.86
CA VAL A 180 9.18 15.73 -5.52
C VAL A 180 10.44 15.44 -4.71
N SER A 181 10.98 16.42 -3.99
CA SER A 181 12.18 16.22 -3.16
C SER A 181 11.92 15.28 -1.98
N ILE A 182 10.70 15.28 -1.45
CA ILE A 182 10.28 14.34 -0.42
C ILE A 182 10.12 12.95 -1.03
N ILE A 183 9.49 12.83 -2.20
CA ILE A 183 9.33 11.57 -2.92
C ILE A 183 10.69 10.93 -3.21
N GLU A 184 11.66 11.68 -3.73
CA GLU A 184 13.02 11.18 -3.98
C GLU A 184 13.67 10.62 -2.72
N LYS A 185 13.55 11.32 -1.59
CA LYS A 185 14.05 10.85 -0.29
C LYS A 185 13.36 9.56 0.16
N GLN A 186 12.03 9.44 -0.05
CA GLN A 186 11.31 8.22 0.28
C GLN A 186 11.73 7.05 -0.62
N ILE A 187 11.92 7.26 -1.92
CA ILE A 187 12.45 6.26 -2.84
C ILE A 187 13.84 5.80 -2.39
N ALA A 188 14.75 6.74 -2.09
CA ALA A 188 16.08 6.42 -1.61
C ALA A 188 16.05 5.60 -0.31
N HIS A 189 15.16 5.94 0.62
CA HIS A 189 14.97 5.20 1.86
C HIS A 189 14.40 3.79 1.61
N GLN A 190 13.39 3.67 0.77
CA GLN A 190 12.72 2.40 0.44
C GLN A 190 13.66 1.40 -0.24
N PHE A 191 14.57 1.90 -1.08
CA PHE A 191 15.53 1.08 -1.83
C PHE A 191 16.94 1.10 -1.25
N ARG A 192 17.14 1.55 0.00
CA ARG A 192 18.45 1.72 0.66
C ARG A 192 19.35 0.46 0.66
N PHE A 193 18.74 -0.72 0.62
CA PHE A 193 19.46 -2.01 0.59
C PHE A 193 19.60 -2.59 -0.82
N LYS A 194 19.17 -1.86 -1.87
CA LYS A 194 19.33 -2.26 -3.26
C LYS A 194 20.52 -1.52 -3.89
N PRO A 195 21.08 -2.01 -5.01
CA PRO A 195 22.12 -1.27 -5.74
C PRO A 195 21.67 0.15 -6.09
N ALA A 196 22.56 1.14 -6.01
CA ALA A 196 22.25 2.56 -6.27
C ALA A 196 21.53 2.79 -7.60
N LYS A 197 21.87 2.04 -8.64
CA LYS A 197 21.23 2.08 -9.96
C LYS A 197 19.71 1.83 -9.90
N VAL A 198 19.23 1.02 -8.92
CA VAL A 198 17.78 0.77 -8.74
C VAL A 198 17.09 2.04 -8.24
N THR A 199 17.68 2.72 -7.26
CA THR A 199 17.18 3.98 -6.73
C THR A 199 17.16 5.06 -7.83
N GLU A 200 18.24 5.20 -8.58
CA GLU A 200 18.37 6.17 -9.67
C GLU A 200 17.29 5.95 -10.74
N LYS A 201 17.09 4.70 -11.20
CA LYS A 201 16.05 4.38 -12.18
C LYS A 201 14.63 4.68 -11.66
N ASN A 202 14.34 4.39 -10.40
CA ASN A 202 13.01 4.69 -9.85
C ASN A 202 12.76 6.20 -9.74
N ILE A 203 13.77 6.99 -9.41
CA ILE A 203 13.67 8.47 -9.41
C ILE A 203 13.50 8.99 -10.83
N GLU A 204 14.23 8.44 -11.81
CA GLU A 204 14.10 8.80 -13.22
C GLU A 204 12.68 8.52 -13.74
N LEU A 205 12.12 7.34 -13.43
CA LEU A 205 10.73 6.99 -13.74
C LEU A 205 9.77 8.05 -13.21
N VAL A 206 9.77 8.31 -11.91
CA VAL A 206 8.85 9.28 -11.29
C VAL A 206 8.95 10.66 -11.94
N LYS A 207 10.17 11.12 -12.27
CA LYS A 207 10.35 12.43 -12.95
C LYS A 207 9.79 12.44 -14.36
N SER A 208 10.02 11.37 -15.12
CA SER A 208 9.44 11.21 -16.46
C SER A 208 7.91 11.22 -16.40
N ASP A 209 7.36 10.51 -15.40
CA ASP A 209 5.94 10.32 -15.25
C ASP A 209 5.21 11.58 -14.79
N ILE A 210 5.84 12.38 -13.92
CA ILE A 210 5.39 13.74 -13.59
C ILE A 210 5.36 14.62 -14.87
N ALA A 211 6.40 14.53 -15.71
CA ALA A 211 6.43 15.29 -16.95
C ALA A 211 5.32 14.85 -17.92
N TRP A 212 5.10 13.53 -18.01
CA TRP A 212 4.00 12.98 -18.80
C TRP A 212 2.63 13.46 -18.26
N ALA A 213 2.41 13.37 -16.95
CA ALA A 213 1.16 13.79 -16.32
C ALA A 213 0.89 15.29 -16.57
N ARG A 214 1.93 16.11 -16.43
CA ARG A 214 1.85 17.56 -16.71
C ARG A 214 1.47 17.87 -18.14
N ALA A 215 1.88 17.04 -19.10
CA ALA A 215 1.57 17.18 -20.51
C ALA A 215 0.17 16.65 -20.88
N ASN A 216 -0.38 15.70 -20.15
CA ASN A 216 -1.55 14.94 -20.57
C ASN A 216 -2.75 15.03 -19.61
N ILE A 217 -2.56 15.41 -18.35
CA ILE A 217 -3.64 15.59 -17.37
C ILE A 217 -4.03 17.06 -17.27
N GLU A 218 -5.32 17.35 -17.36
CA GLU A 218 -5.85 18.71 -17.42
C GLU A 218 -6.47 19.19 -16.10
N PHE A 219 -6.35 18.41 -15.05
CA PHE A 219 -6.88 18.72 -13.72
C PHE A 219 -5.85 18.44 -12.63
N GLN A 220 -5.96 19.18 -11.54
CA GLN A 220 -5.18 18.97 -10.32
C GLN A 220 -6.09 19.18 -9.10
N PHE A 221 -5.74 18.51 -8.01
CA PHE A 221 -6.37 18.73 -6.70
C PHE A 221 -5.35 19.37 -5.76
N HIS A 222 -5.74 20.47 -5.16
CA HIS A 222 -4.92 21.11 -4.15
C HIS A 222 -5.42 20.76 -2.75
N ILE A 223 -4.60 20.01 -1.99
CA ILE A 223 -4.79 19.77 -0.57
C ILE A 223 -3.67 20.50 0.15
N LYS A 224 -4.05 21.50 0.92
CA LYS A 224 -3.12 22.39 1.61
C LYS A 224 -2.18 21.61 2.52
N SER A 225 -0.88 21.89 2.40
CA SER A 225 0.13 21.40 3.35
C SER A 225 -0.04 22.10 4.71
N VAL A 226 0.09 21.34 5.79
CA VAL A 226 -0.04 21.86 7.17
C VAL A 226 1.29 21.65 7.89
N PRO A 227 2.15 22.67 7.98
CA PRO A 227 3.43 22.56 8.68
C PRO A 227 3.23 22.16 10.16
N PHE A 228 4.13 21.34 10.66
CA PHE A 228 4.17 20.96 12.08
C PHE A 228 5.19 21.80 12.85
N GLU A 229 4.86 22.16 14.08
CA GLU A 229 5.81 22.75 15.03
C GLU A 229 6.59 21.65 15.78
N GLU A 230 6.01 20.45 15.90
CA GLU A 230 6.59 19.31 16.62
C GLU A 230 7.22 18.30 15.67
N GLU A 231 8.28 17.63 16.11
CA GLU A 231 8.86 16.51 15.40
C GLU A 231 7.86 15.34 15.39
N ARG A 232 7.60 14.78 14.20
CA ARG A 232 6.67 13.68 13.98
C ARG A 232 7.31 12.57 13.16
N ILE A 233 6.92 11.34 13.47
CA ILE A 233 7.30 10.15 12.72
C ILE A 233 6.06 9.59 12.00
N VAL A 234 6.30 8.96 10.85
CA VAL A 234 5.26 8.26 10.10
C VAL A 234 5.52 6.77 10.23
N MET A 235 4.54 6.04 10.72
CA MET A 235 4.60 4.59 10.86
C MET A 235 3.23 3.97 10.64
N ASN A 236 3.21 2.69 10.29
CA ASN A 236 1.97 1.92 10.24
C ASN A 236 1.63 1.29 11.60
N GLY A 237 0.44 0.67 11.71
CA GLY A 237 -0.01 0.07 12.95
C GLY A 237 0.88 -1.06 13.45
N ASN A 238 1.44 -1.87 12.54
CA ASN A 238 2.33 -2.99 12.87
C ASN A 238 3.66 -2.50 13.46
N GLN A 239 4.23 -1.44 12.89
CA GLN A 239 5.42 -0.77 13.44
C GLN A 239 5.14 -0.17 14.81
N ALA A 240 4.00 0.50 14.96
CA ALA A 240 3.59 1.06 16.25
C ALA A 240 3.39 -0.04 17.32
N ALA A 241 2.78 -1.18 16.95
CA ALA A 241 2.61 -2.31 17.84
C ALA A 241 3.95 -2.93 18.26
N ALA A 242 4.89 -3.09 17.32
CA ALA A 242 6.25 -3.59 17.60
C ALA A 242 6.99 -2.68 18.58
N LEU A 243 7.00 -1.36 18.33
CA LEU A 243 7.62 -0.39 19.24
C LEU A 243 6.93 -0.35 20.61
N GLY A 244 5.59 -0.45 20.62
CA GLY A 244 4.82 -0.50 21.87
C GLY A 244 5.14 -1.74 22.71
N ALA A 245 5.32 -2.89 22.07
CA ALA A 245 5.72 -4.13 22.74
C ALA A 245 7.12 -3.99 23.39
N ILE A 246 8.10 -3.42 22.66
CA ILE A 246 9.43 -3.17 23.21
C ILE A 246 9.37 -2.16 24.38
N ALA A 247 8.60 -1.06 24.21
CA ALA A 247 8.43 -0.06 25.26
C ALA A 247 7.77 -0.63 26.53
N ALA A 248 6.92 -1.68 26.37
CA ALA A 248 6.33 -2.41 27.50
C ALA A 248 7.31 -3.41 28.15
N GLY A 249 8.53 -3.51 27.66
CA GLY A 249 9.56 -4.41 28.21
C GLY A 249 9.51 -5.84 27.67
N MET A 250 8.96 -6.06 26.47
CA MET A 250 8.98 -7.37 25.83
C MET A 250 10.41 -7.84 25.58
N GLU A 251 10.69 -9.11 25.94
CA GLU A 251 11.99 -9.75 25.79
C GLU A 251 11.97 -10.87 24.73
N MET A 252 10.80 -11.45 24.45
CA MET A 252 10.66 -12.59 23.54
C MET A 252 9.41 -12.43 22.65
N CYS A 253 9.60 -12.49 21.34
CA CYS A 253 8.52 -12.69 20.38
C CYS A 253 8.67 -14.05 19.72
N ALA A 254 7.68 -14.93 19.86
CA ALA A 254 7.64 -16.20 19.14
C ALA A 254 6.56 -16.15 18.05
N MET A 255 6.92 -16.49 16.81
CA MET A 255 6.02 -16.33 15.67
C MET A 255 6.17 -17.45 14.63
N TYR A 256 5.17 -17.59 13.81
CA TYR A 256 5.23 -18.28 12.52
C TYR A 256 4.73 -17.32 11.44
N PRO A 257 5.40 -17.25 10.28
CA PRO A 257 5.07 -16.27 9.26
C PRO A 257 3.67 -16.46 8.69
N ILE A 258 2.84 -15.42 8.79
CA ILE A 258 1.52 -15.34 8.17
C ILE A 258 1.17 -13.89 7.85
N THR A 259 0.66 -13.64 6.65
CA THR A 259 0.18 -12.29 6.26
C THR A 259 -1.17 -12.00 6.93
N PRO A 260 -1.39 -10.76 7.48
CA PRO A 260 -0.46 -9.62 7.48
C PRO A 260 0.43 -9.50 8.73
N ALA A 261 0.40 -10.46 9.64
CA ALA A 261 1.06 -10.40 10.95
C ALA A 261 2.60 -10.43 10.88
N THR A 262 3.17 -11.03 9.83
CA THR A 262 4.63 -11.16 9.67
C THR A 262 5.37 -9.82 9.72
N SER A 263 4.74 -8.73 9.29
CA SER A 263 5.38 -7.41 9.30
C SER A 263 5.69 -6.90 10.71
N VAL A 264 4.89 -7.25 11.72
CA VAL A 264 5.19 -6.94 13.14
C VAL A 264 6.48 -7.65 13.57
N SER A 265 6.57 -8.94 13.25
CA SER A 265 7.73 -9.76 13.63
C SER A 265 9.01 -9.32 12.92
N HIS A 266 8.91 -8.87 11.66
CA HIS A 266 10.04 -8.33 10.93
C HIS A 266 10.53 -7.02 11.57
N GLU A 267 9.65 -6.07 11.89
CA GLU A 267 10.03 -4.84 12.60
C GLU A 267 10.68 -5.17 13.95
N LEU A 268 10.12 -6.12 14.70
CA LEU A 268 10.72 -6.57 15.94
C LEU A 268 12.11 -7.15 15.71
N SER A 269 12.31 -7.99 14.70
CA SER A 269 13.61 -8.62 14.43
C SER A 269 14.71 -7.63 14.04
N GLU A 270 14.34 -6.48 13.46
CA GLU A 270 15.30 -5.43 13.11
C GLU A 270 15.82 -4.64 14.34
N ILE A 271 15.04 -4.55 15.39
CA ILE A 271 15.33 -3.60 16.48
C ILE A 271 15.46 -4.23 17.88
N ILE A 272 14.82 -5.36 18.15
CA ILE A 272 14.69 -5.92 19.51
C ILE A 272 16.02 -6.33 20.15
N GLU A 273 17.01 -6.76 19.34
CA GLU A 273 18.33 -7.13 19.83
C GLU A 273 19.03 -5.96 20.54
N ASN A 274 18.77 -4.72 20.10
CA ASN A 274 19.31 -3.51 20.74
C ASN A 274 18.75 -3.30 22.15
N TYR A 275 17.65 -3.97 22.49
CA TYR A 275 16.97 -3.91 23.79
C TYR A 275 17.11 -5.22 24.58
N GLY A 276 17.97 -6.14 24.13
CA GLY A 276 18.25 -7.41 24.82
C GLY A 276 17.20 -8.49 24.67
N GLY A 277 16.26 -8.33 23.75
CA GLY A 277 15.25 -9.33 23.43
C GLY A 277 15.58 -10.14 22.17
N ILE A 278 14.73 -11.08 21.84
CA ILE A 278 14.85 -11.96 20.66
C ILE A 278 13.52 -12.19 19.96
N VAL A 279 13.57 -12.42 18.64
CA VAL A 279 12.47 -12.97 17.85
C VAL A 279 12.80 -14.41 17.50
N HIS A 280 11.91 -15.33 17.81
CA HIS A 280 12.02 -16.75 17.48
C HIS A 280 10.98 -17.15 16.45
N GLN A 281 11.41 -17.62 15.29
CA GLN A 281 10.54 -18.22 14.29
C GLN A 281 10.43 -19.72 14.59
N ALA A 282 9.20 -20.16 14.88
CA ALA A 282 8.89 -21.57 15.14
C ALA A 282 8.49 -22.31 13.85
N GLU A 283 8.31 -23.64 13.95
CA GLU A 283 7.92 -24.49 12.81
C GLU A 283 6.47 -24.28 12.38
N ASP A 284 5.60 -23.90 13.33
CA ASP A 284 4.18 -23.64 13.13
C ASP A 284 3.61 -22.72 14.22
N GLU A 285 2.34 -22.36 14.12
CA GLU A 285 1.65 -21.50 15.07
C GLU A 285 1.51 -22.12 16.47
N ILE A 286 1.39 -23.44 16.55
CA ILE A 286 1.24 -24.18 17.81
C ILE A 286 2.57 -24.11 18.56
N ALA A 287 3.68 -24.43 17.89
CA ALA A 287 5.01 -24.32 18.45
C ALA A 287 5.35 -22.89 18.89
N ALA A 288 4.96 -21.87 18.11
CA ALA A 288 5.16 -20.48 18.48
C ALA A 288 4.44 -20.11 19.79
N ALA A 289 3.20 -20.57 19.99
CA ALA A 289 2.48 -20.37 21.25
C ALA A 289 3.16 -21.07 22.42
N GLY A 290 3.62 -22.33 22.20
CA GLY A 290 4.36 -23.09 23.22
C GLY A 290 5.67 -22.42 23.64
N VAL A 291 6.43 -21.88 22.69
CA VAL A 291 7.67 -21.12 22.98
C VAL A 291 7.36 -19.86 23.80
N ALA A 292 6.31 -19.09 23.45
CA ALA A 292 5.93 -17.89 24.20
C ALA A 292 5.51 -18.23 25.64
N ILE A 293 4.73 -19.30 25.84
CA ILE A 293 4.35 -19.80 27.19
C ILE A 293 5.59 -20.25 27.97
N GLY A 294 6.49 -21.01 27.33
CA GLY A 294 7.74 -21.45 27.97
C GLY A 294 8.63 -20.30 28.39
N ALA A 295 8.76 -19.26 27.56
CA ALA A 295 9.50 -18.06 27.90
C ALA A 295 8.86 -17.31 29.07
N SER A 296 7.55 -17.18 29.07
CA SER A 296 6.79 -16.55 30.16
C SER A 296 6.91 -17.35 31.47
N TYR A 297 6.85 -18.69 31.40
CA TYR A 297 7.11 -19.58 32.52
C TYR A 297 8.52 -19.37 33.09
N GLY A 298 9.51 -19.14 32.21
CA GLY A 298 10.89 -18.78 32.57
C GLY A 298 11.07 -17.35 33.10
N GLY A 299 9.99 -16.61 33.31
CA GLY A 299 10.00 -15.25 33.85
C GLY A 299 10.31 -14.16 32.85
N LYS A 300 10.17 -14.42 31.52
CA LYS A 300 10.35 -13.44 30.45
C LYS A 300 9.02 -12.82 30.04
N VAL A 301 9.04 -11.54 29.67
CA VAL A 301 7.89 -10.90 29.04
C VAL A 301 7.84 -11.35 27.59
N ALA A 302 6.85 -12.19 27.28
CA ALA A 302 6.74 -12.83 25.96
C ALA A 302 5.42 -12.54 25.27
N LEU A 303 5.46 -12.48 23.92
CA LEU A 303 4.27 -12.44 23.09
C LEU A 303 4.38 -13.41 21.90
N THR A 304 3.26 -13.74 21.31
CA THR A 304 3.20 -14.42 20.01
C THR A 304 2.37 -13.60 19.03
N VAL A 305 2.81 -13.58 17.78
CA VAL A 305 2.14 -12.83 16.70
C VAL A 305 1.52 -13.82 15.73
N THR A 306 0.30 -13.53 15.24
CA THR A 306 -0.42 -14.37 14.30
C THR A 306 -1.50 -13.60 13.55
N SER A 307 -2.26 -14.29 12.71
CA SER A 307 -3.49 -13.85 12.04
C SER A 307 -4.59 -14.90 12.26
N GLY A 308 -5.81 -14.64 11.81
CA GLY A 308 -7.00 -15.44 12.09
C GLY A 308 -6.84 -16.96 12.02
N PRO A 309 -6.31 -17.54 10.91
CA PRO A 309 -6.11 -19.00 10.83
C PRO A 309 -5.15 -19.54 11.91
N GLY A 310 -4.07 -18.82 12.16
CA GLY A 310 -3.10 -19.20 13.19
C GLY A 310 -3.65 -19.01 14.61
N MET A 311 -4.54 -18.03 14.83
CA MET A 311 -5.25 -17.88 16.11
C MET A 311 -6.09 -19.11 16.42
N ALA A 312 -6.78 -19.68 15.44
CA ALA A 312 -7.53 -20.92 15.60
C ALA A 312 -6.64 -22.10 16.04
N LEU A 313 -5.44 -22.22 15.45
CA LEU A 313 -4.48 -23.28 15.81
C LEU A 313 -3.89 -23.13 17.23
N LYS A 314 -3.82 -21.89 17.75
CA LYS A 314 -3.28 -21.62 19.10
C LYS A 314 -4.26 -21.89 20.25
N THR A 315 -5.51 -22.23 19.96
CA THR A 315 -6.60 -22.33 20.96
C THR A 315 -6.27 -23.27 22.11
N GLU A 316 -5.64 -24.42 21.86
CA GLU A 316 -5.24 -25.36 22.89
C GLU A 316 -4.21 -24.76 23.86
N PHE A 317 -3.21 -24.04 23.34
CA PHE A 317 -2.19 -23.39 24.15
C PHE A 317 -2.73 -22.18 24.93
N LEU A 318 -3.74 -21.49 24.42
CA LEU A 318 -4.44 -20.46 25.18
C LEU A 318 -5.12 -21.04 26.41
N ALA A 319 -5.80 -22.19 26.23
CA ALA A 319 -6.40 -22.91 27.35
C ALA A 319 -5.34 -23.40 28.36
N LEU A 320 -4.21 -23.90 27.87
CA LEU A 320 -3.08 -24.29 28.72
C LEU A 320 -2.55 -23.10 29.53
N ALA A 321 -2.33 -21.95 28.92
CA ALA A 321 -1.83 -20.76 29.60
C ALA A 321 -2.75 -20.35 30.77
N ILE A 322 -4.06 -20.42 30.56
CA ILE A 322 -5.07 -20.19 31.63
C ILE A 322 -4.94 -21.21 32.75
N MET A 323 -4.85 -22.51 32.40
CA MET A 323 -4.79 -23.60 33.39
C MET A 323 -3.55 -23.53 34.27
N VAL A 324 -2.42 -23.10 33.71
CA VAL A 324 -1.13 -22.99 34.45
C VAL A 324 -0.86 -21.57 34.94
N GLU A 325 -1.82 -20.66 34.80
CA GLU A 325 -1.74 -19.25 35.26
C GLU A 325 -0.52 -18.50 34.73
N ILE A 326 -0.12 -18.80 33.47
CA ILE A 326 0.99 -18.11 32.78
C ILE A 326 0.47 -16.96 31.92
N PRO A 327 1.00 -15.72 32.10
CA PRO A 327 0.62 -14.61 31.24
C PRO A 327 1.08 -14.85 29.81
N LEU A 328 0.17 -14.63 28.86
CA LEU A 328 0.44 -14.74 27.42
C LEU A 328 -0.22 -13.57 26.68
N VAL A 329 0.55 -12.89 25.87
CA VAL A 329 0.02 -11.89 24.93
C VAL A 329 0.00 -12.49 23.53
N VAL A 330 -1.16 -12.45 22.88
CA VAL A 330 -1.30 -12.81 21.47
C VAL A 330 -1.68 -11.57 20.69
N LEU A 331 -0.85 -11.20 19.74
CA LEU A 331 -1.13 -10.13 18.80
C LEU A 331 -1.70 -10.73 17.52
N ASP A 332 -3.01 -10.59 17.33
CA ASP A 332 -3.73 -11.03 16.14
C ASP A 332 -3.89 -9.84 15.18
N VAL A 333 -3.30 -9.95 14.01
CA VAL A 333 -3.29 -8.88 12.99
C VAL A 333 -4.14 -9.33 11.82
N GLN A 334 -5.14 -8.50 11.47
CA GLN A 334 -6.11 -8.77 10.41
C GLN A 334 -5.99 -7.72 9.27
#